data_03fe68c239217e3cc134aa0044b09d9e
#
_entry.id   03fe68c239217e3cc134aa0044b09d9e
#
_cell.length_a   1.000
_cell.length_b   1.000
_cell.length_c   1.000
_cell.angle_alpha   90.00
_cell.angle_beta   90.00
_cell.angle_gamma   90.00
#
_symmetry.space_group_name_H-M   'P 1'
#
loop_
_entity.id
_entity.type
_entity.pdbx_description
1 polymer ?
#
loop_
_entity_poly.entity_id
_entity_poly.type
_entity_poly.pdbx_seq_one_letter_code
_entity_poly.pdbx_strand_id
1 'polypeptide(L)'
;MKIFFGLTLAILVSALLLVLPGTAAAQGGAYVEGKAPSGELVQVMISSRPALKYPRRAQRMGIEGFVVLAFDVNEEGELVDLRVTDSKPRLVFDKAATQYIKKFKFQPPTLDGSTVYASDITMRMPFRLE
;
A
#
# COMPACT_ATOMS: atom_id res chain seq x y z
N MET A 1 -2.02 73.71 -9.16
CA MET A 1 -2.01 72.59 -10.02
C MET A 1 -1.72 71.34 -9.17
N LYS A 2 -2.70 70.52 -8.96
CA LYS A 2 -2.56 69.43 -8.07
C LYS A 2 -2.54 68.11 -8.87
N ILE A 3 -1.44 67.47 -8.77
CA ILE A 3 -1.27 66.17 -9.40
C ILE A 3 -1.74 65.08 -8.39
N PHE A 4 -2.85 64.46 -8.71
CA PHE A 4 -3.28 63.32 -7.91
C PHE A 4 -2.63 62.07 -8.45
N PHE A 5 -1.64 61.63 -7.74
CA PHE A 5 -1.17 60.27 -7.95
C PHE A 5 -2.13 59.36 -7.25
N GLY A 6 -3.01 58.80 -8.01
CA GLY A 6 -3.78 57.65 -7.52
C GLY A 6 -2.83 56.52 -7.25
N LEU A 7 -2.55 56.34 -5.99
CA LEU A 7 -1.83 55.15 -5.54
C LEU A 7 -2.77 53.97 -5.72
N THR A 8 -2.71 53.37 -6.86
CA THR A 8 -3.35 52.06 -7.05
C THR A 8 -2.54 51.08 -6.25
N LEU A 9 -3.00 50.84 -5.05
CA LEU A 9 -2.54 49.74 -4.23
C LEU A 9 -2.96 48.47 -4.93
N ALA A 10 -2.08 47.93 -5.74
CA ALA A 10 -2.27 46.58 -6.26
C ALA A 10 -2.11 45.63 -5.07
N ILE A 11 -3.23 45.26 -4.51
CA ILE A 11 -3.27 44.16 -3.56
C ILE A 11 -3.01 42.89 -4.38
N LEU A 12 -1.76 42.53 -4.41
CA LEU A 12 -1.39 41.16 -4.79
C LEU A 12 -1.97 40.23 -3.73
N VAL A 13 -3.18 39.84 -3.97
CA VAL A 13 -3.72 38.64 -3.28
C VAL A 13 -2.91 37.49 -3.82
N SER A 14 -1.79 37.26 -3.19
CA SER A 14 -1.10 36.01 -3.31
C SER A 14 -2.06 34.97 -2.77
N ALA A 15 -2.83 34.37 -3.67
CA ALA A 15 -3.56 33.17 -3.34
C ALA A 15 -2.51 32.11 -3.01
N LEU A 16 -2.20 32.02 -1.74
CA LEU A 16 -1.48 30.89 -1.20
C LEU A 16 -2.40 29.70 -1.47
N LEU A 17 -2.17 29.05 -2.61
CA LEU A 17 -2.78 27.78 -2.88
C LEU A 17 -2.19 26.83 -1.83
N LEU A 18 -2.92 26.69 -0.75
CA LEU A 18 -2.64 25.68 0.23
C LEU A 18 -2.93 24.35 -0.49
N VAL A 19 -1.92 23.82 -1.13
CA VAL A 19 -1.97 22.44 -1.59
C VAL A 19 -1.99 21.61 -0.31
N LEU A 20 -3.18 21.35 0.17
CA LEU A 20 -3.37 20.31 1.16
C LEU A 20 -2.82 19.05 0.52
N PRO A 21 -1.87 18.37 1.18
CA PRO A 21 -1.50 17.04 0.72
C PRO A 21 -2.80 16.25 0.71
N GLY A 22 -3.25 15.91 -0.49
CA GLY A 22 -4.47 15.18 -0.65
C GLY A 22 -4.39 13.93 0.22
N THR A 23 -5.39 13.73 1.02
CA THR A 23 -5.59 12.49 1.76
C THR A 23 -5.96 11.36 0.81
N ALA A 24 -5.32 11.31 -0.34
CA ALA A 24 -5.54 10.26 -1.32
C ALA A 24 -5.28 8.86 -0.75
N ALA A 25 -4.53 8.76 0.32
CA ALA A 25 -4.25 7.50 1.01
C ALA A 25 -5.47 6.85 1.66
N ALA A 26 -6.55 7.60 1.90
CA ALA A 26 -7.76 7.08 2.55
C ALA A 26 -8.76 6.52 1.54
N GLN A 27 -8.52 6.62 0.27
CA GLN A 27 -9.51 6.31 -0.76
C GLN A 27 -9.33 4.92 -1.36
N GLY A 28 -9.36 3.92 -0.52
CA GLY A 28 -9.74 2.56 -0.93
C GLY A 28 -8.98 1.88 -2.05
N GLY A 29 -8.08 2.54 -2.70
CA GLY A 29 -7.16 1.90 -3.61
C GLY A 29 -6.12 1.18 -2.77
N ALA A 30 -6.36 -0.08 -2.47
CA ALA A 30 -5.33 -0.83 -1.79
C ALA A 30 -4.17 -1.05 -2.76
N TYR A 31 -3.02 -0.60 -2.35
CA TYR A 31 -1.79 -0.85 -3.07
C TYR A 31 -0.68 -1.23 -2.10
N VAL A 32 0.33 -1.85 -2.61
CA VAL A 32 1.57 -2.13 -1.89
C VAL A 32 2.72 -1.48 -2.65
N GLU A 33 3.81 -1.22 -1.96
CA GLU A 33 4.99 -0.62 -2.57
C GLU A 33 6.09 -1.66 -2.74
N GLY A 34 6.67 -1.65 -3.91
CA GLY A 34 7.83 -2.46 -4.23
C GLY A 34 8.92 -1.64 -4.88
N LYS A 35 10.01 -2.28 -5.26
CA LYS A 35 11.12 -1.66 -5.95
C LYS A 35 11.22 -2.18 -7.37
N ALA A 36 11.30 -1.27 -8.32
CA ALA A 36 11.63 -1.60 -9.70
C ALA A 36 13.12 -2.04 -9.80
N PRO A 37 13.53 -2.69 -10.91
CA PRO A 37 14.93 -3.04 -11.11
C PRO A 37 15.90 -1.85 -11.07
N SER A 38 15.39 -0.66 -11.38
CA SER A 38 16.15 0.60 -11.27
C SER A 38 16.35 1.08 -9.84
N GLY A 39 15.64 0.49 -8.87
CA GLY A 39 15.62 0.92 -7.47
C GLY A 39 14.52 1.93 -7.15
N GLU A 40 13.77 2.40 -8.14
CA GLU A 40 12.65 3.31 -7.92
C GLU A 40 11.47 2.60 -7.25
N LEU A 41 10.75 3.32 -6.39
CA LEU A 41 9.55 2.79 -5.76
C LEU A 41 8.41 2.71 -6.77
N VAL A 42 7.70 1.59 -6.74
CA VAL A 42 6.57 1.31 -7.61
C VAL A 42 5.37 0.93 -6.75
N GLN A 43 4.22 1.52 -7.04
CA GLN A 43 2.97 1.11 -6.44
C GLN A 43 2.37 -0.05 -7.22
N VAL A 44 2.05 -1.12 -6.51
CA VAL A 44 1.40 -2.29 -7.07
C VAL A 44 -0.03 -2.32 -6.57
N MET A 45 -0.98 -2.15 -7.48
CA MET A 45 -2.40 -2.10 -7.13
C MET A 45 -2.93 -3.50 -6.85
N ILE A 46 -3.71 -3.62 -5.79
CA ILE A 46 -4.43 -4.84 -5.47
C ILE A 46 -5.80 -4.77 -6.14
N SER A 47 -6.03 -5.63 -7.12
CA SER A 47 -7.29 -5.65 -7.86
C SER A 47 -8.36 -6.51 -7.19
N SER A 48 -7.97 -7.50 -6.41
CA SER A 48 -8.91 -8.38 -5.70
C SER A 48 -8.32 -8.87 -4.38
N ARG A 49 -9.14 -8.83 -3.35
CA ARG A 49 -8.85 -9.37 -2.01
C ARG A 49 -9.88 -10.40 -1.61
N PRO A 50 -9.48 -11.60 -1.24
CA PRO A 50 -10.43 -12.55 -0.64
C PRO A 50 -10.75 -12.18 0.81
N ALA A 51 -11.73 -12.84 1.39
CA ALA A 51 -11.99 -12.78 2.81
C ALA A 51 -10.90 -13.53 3.59
N LEU A 52 -10.40 -12.93 4.66
CA LEU A 52 -9.44 -13.55 5.53
C LEU A 52 -10.11 -14.66 6.36
N LYS A 53 -9.53 -15.84 6.34
CA LYS A 53 -9.98 -16.95 7.19
C LYS A 53 -9.13 -16.99 8.44
N TYR A 54 -9.76 -16.73 9.57
CA TYR A 54 -9.11 -16.86 10.87
C TYR A 54 -8.95 -18.35 11.23
N PRO A 55 -7.77 -18.78 11.72
CA PRO A 55 -7.61 -20.17 12.14
C PRO A 55 -8.56 -20.52 13.28
N ARG A 56 -9.36 -21.56 13.10
CA ARG A 56 -10.41 -21.92 14.08
C ARG A 56 -9.89 -22.16 15.47
N ARG A 57 -8.75 -22.82 15.59
CA ARG A 57 -8.14 -23.08 16.90
C ARG A 57 -7.75 -21.77 17.60
N ALA A 58 -7.10 -20.86 16.86
CA ALA A 58 -6.73 -19.56 17.40
C ALA A 58 -7.96 -18.74 17.81
N GLN A 59 -9.01 -18.80 17.00
CA GLN A 59 -10.27 -18.12 17.31
C GLN A 59 -10.89 -18.63 18.60
N ARG A 60 -10.97 -19.97 18.76
CA ARG A 60 -11.53 -20.58 20.00
C ARG A 60 -10.70 -20.28 21.23
N MET A 61 -9.40 -20.15 21.08
CA MET A 61 -8.47 -19.86 22.18
C MET A 61 -8.24 -18.37 22.43
N GLY A 62 -8.89 -17.50 21.64
CA GLY A 62 -8.73 -16.06 21.79
C GLY A 62 -7.35 -15.56 21.45
N ILE A 63 -6.62 -16.25 20.58
CA ILE A 63 -5.24 -15.89 20.20
C ILE A 63 -5.29 -14.88 19.06
N GLU A 64 -4.66 -13.74 19.27
CA GLU A 64 -4.45 -12.69 18.27
C GLU A 64 -2.95 -12.56 17.95
N GLY A 65 -2.64 -11.95 16.82
CA GLY A 65 -1.26 -11.74 16.43
C GLY A 65 -1.13 -11.07 15.07
N PHE A 66 0.01 -11.28 14.44
CA PHE A 66 0.29 -10.75 13.12
C PHE A 66 1.28 -11.63 12.35
N VAL A 67 1.30 -11.45 11.05
CA VAL A 67 2.29 -12.05 10.16
C VAL A 67 2.82 -10.95 9.24
N VAL A 68 4.12 -10.89 9.07
CA VAL A 68 4.77 -10.05 8.07
C VAL A 68 5.23 -10.93 6.93
N LEU A 69 4.75 -10.61 5.74
CA LEU A 69 5.06 -11.31 4.50
C LEU A 69 5.94 -10.43 3.63
N ALA A 70 6.89 -11.04 2.95
CA ALA A 70 7.65 -10.39 1.88
C ALA A 70 7.48 -11.19 0.61
N PHE A 71 7.34 -10.50 -0.50
CA PHE A 71 7.13 -11.11 -1.81
C PHE A 71 7.47 -10.14 -2.93
N ASP A 72 7.50 -10.66 -4.13
CA ASP A 72 7.66 -9.88 -5.35
C ASP A 72 6.40 -10.04 -6.20
N VAL A 73 6.18 -9.11 -7.12
CA VAL A 73 5.14 -9.20 -8.16
C VAL A 73 5.81 -9.02 -9.50
N ASN A 74 5.64 -9.98 -10.40
CA ASN A 74 6.26 -9.93 -11.71
C ASN A 74 5.49 -9.02 -12.69
N GLU A 75 5.98 -8.90 -13.92
CA GLU A 75 5.40 -8.01 -14.93
C GLU A 75 3.98 -8.42 -15.36
N GLU A 76 3.58 -9.66 -15.09
CA GLU A 76 2.22 -10.14 -15.34
C GLU A 76 1.27 -9.94 -14.16
N GLY A 77 1.76 -9.39 -13.04
CA GLY A 77 0.96 -9.22 -11.83
C GLY A 77 0.90 -10.46 -10.95
N GLU A 78 1.74 -11.44 -11.17
CA GLU A 78 1.78 -12.67 -10.39
C GLU A 78 2.68 -12.52 -9.17
N LEU A 79 2.24 -13.10 -8.05
CA LEU A 79 2.98 -13.15 -6.80
C LEU A 79 4.11 -14.18 -6.93
N VAL A 80 5.34 -13.77 -6.62
CA VAL A 80 6.51 -14.65 -6.65
C VAL A 80 7.37 -14.44 -5.39
N ASP A 81 8.18 -15.44 -5.06
CA ASP A 81 9.13 -15.42 -3.95
C ASP A 81 8.48 -15.07 -2.59
N LEU A 82 7.33 -15.64 -2.32
CA LEU A 82 6.61 -15.43 -1.06
C LEU A 82 7.36 -16.05 0.11
N ARG A 83 7.57 -15.25 1.17
CA ARG A 83 8.20 -15.67 2.39
C ARG A 83 7.61 -14.96 3.60
N VAL A 84 7.61 -15.64 4.75
CA VAL A 84 7.26 -15.04 6.03
C VAL A 84 8.53 -14.50 6.67
N THR A 85 8.57 -13.21 6.96
CA THR A 85 9.75 -12.56 7.56
C THR A 85 9.62 -12.39 9.07
N ASP A 86 8.38 -12.30 9.58
CA ASP A 86 8.11 -12.20 11.00
C ASP A 86 6.68 -12.69 11.29
N SER A 87 6.46 -13.24 12.47
CA SER A 87 5.13 -13.64 12.92
C SER A 87 5.08 -13.76 14.43
N LYS A 88 3.94 -13.38 15.01
CA LYS A 88 3.66 -13.55 16.45
C LYS A 88 2.20 -13.91 16.66
N PRO A 89 1.88 -14.97 17.42
CA PRO A 89 2.81 -16.02 17.86
C PRO A 89 3.37 -16.80 16.67
N ARG A 90 4.58 -17.31 16.82
CA ARG A 90 5.25 -18.01 15.72
C ARG A 90 4.43 -19.22 15.28
N LEU A 91 4.30 -19.41 13.97
CA LEU A 91 3.64 -20.53 13.30
C LEU A 91 2.12 -20.62 13.49
N VAL A 92 1.50 -19.78 14.29
CA VAL A 92 0.05 -19.83 14.52
C VAL A 92 -0.74 -19.36 13.30
N PHE A 93 -0.32 -18.23 12.72
CA PHE A 93 -1.04 -17.59 11.62
C PHE A 93 -0.33 -17.70 10.26
N ASP A 94 0.88 -18.23 10.23
CA ASP A 94 1.73 -18.25 9.04
C ASP A 94 1.03 -18.92 7.85
N LYS A 95 0.42 -20.08 8.06
CA LYS A 95 -0.29 -20.80 7.02
C LYS A 95 -1.50 -20.01 6.52
N ALA A 96 -2.28 -19.44 7.43
CA ALA A 96 -3.47 -18.66 7.07
C ALA A 96 -3.10 -17.42 6.27
N ALA A 97 -2.04 -16.71 6.68
CA ALA A 97 -1.54 -15.53 5.97
C ALA A 97 -1.01 -15.89 4.58
N THR A 98 -0.24 -16.96 4.48
CA THR A 98 0.30 -17.44 3.20
C THR A 98 -0.81 -17.82 2.23
N GLN A 99 -1.82 -18.57 2.68
CA GLN A 99 -2.96 -18.94 1.86
C GLN A 99 -3.80 -17.73 1.45
N TYR A 100 -3.90 -16.75 2.32
CA TYR A 100 -4.64 -15.51 2.06
C TYR A 100 -3.98 -14.69 0.96
N ILE A 101 -2.68 -14.41 1.08
CA ILE A 101 -1.97 -13.59 0.10
C ILE A 101 -1.92 -14.25 -1.27
N LYS A 102 -1.86 -15.57 -1.35
CA LYS A 102 -1.87 -16.30 -2.63
C LYS A 102 -3.15 -16.11 -3.43
N LYS A 103 -4.23 -15.74 -2.78
CA LYS A 103 -5.52 -15.47 -3.44
C LYS A 103 -5.70 -14.01 -3.85
N PHE A 104 -4.78 -13.15 -3.47
CA PHE A 104 -4.78 -11.76 -3.93
C PHE A 104 -4.51 -11.72 -5.43
N LYS A 105 -5.14 -10.74 -6.08
CA LYS A 105 -4.82 -10.42 -7.46
C LYS A 105 -4.22 -9.03 -7.52
N PHE A 106 -3.10 -8.92 -8.18
CA PHE A 106 -2.39 -7.68 -8.38
C PHE A 106 -2.49 -7.25 -9.83
N GLN A 107 -2.53 -5.95 -10.04
CA GLN A 107 -2.32 -5.41 -11.38
C GLN A 107 -0.84 -5.47 -11.73
N PRO A 108 -0.48 -5.68 -13.01
CA PRO A 108 0.92 -5.61 -13.42
C PRO A 108 1.53 -4.29 -12.97
N PRO A 109 2.68 -4.30 -12.28
CA PRO A 109 3.34 -3.07 -11.87
C PRO A 109 3.79 -2.28 -13.08
N THR A 110 3.59 -0.97 -13.06
CA THR A 110 4.01 -0.10 -14.15
C THR A 110 4.88 1.03 -13.64
N LEU A 111 5.87 1.39 -14.43
CA LEU A 111 6.73 2.53 -14.22
C LEU A 111 6.93 3.21 -15.58
N ASP A 112 6.59 4.51 -15.65
CA ASP A 112 6.70 5.29 -16.90
C ASP A 112 5.96 4.63 -18.08
N GLY A 113 4.81 4.02 -17.81
CA GLY A 113 3.96 3.40 -18.82
C GLY A 113 4.35 1.99 -19.24
N SER A 114 5.43 1.44 -18.71
CA SER A 114 5.89 0.08 -19.01
C SER A 114 5.72 -0.82 -17.80
N THR A 115 5.40 -2.10 -18.02
CA THR A 115 5.34 -3.08 -16.94
C THR A 115 6.74 -3.37 -16.42
N VAL A 116 6.88 -3.45 -15.10
CA VAL A 116 8.14 -3.73 -14.44
C VAL A 116 7.97 -4.81 -13.37
N TYR A 117 9.05 -5.47 -13.04
CA TYR A 117 9.12 -6.37 -11.89
C TYR A 117 9.21 -5.53 -10.62
N ALA A 118 8.34 -5.81 -9.64
CA ALA A 118 8.35 -5.14 -8.34
C ALA A 118 8.86 -6.10 -7.27
N SER A 119 9.97 -5.77 -6.66
CA SER A 119 10.61 -6.59 -5.62
C SER A 119 10.46 -5.98 -4.24
N ASP A 120 10.79 -6.77 -3.22
CA ASP A 120 10.84 -6.34 -1.82
C ASP A 120 9.54 -5.72 -1.31
N ILE A 121 8.41 -6.28 -1.72
CA ILE A 121 7.12 -5.87 -1.18
C ILE A 121 6.94 -6.50 0.18
N THR A 122 6.60 -5.69 1.18
CA THR A 122 6.34 -6.15 2.55
C THR A 122 4.91 -5.82 2.94
N MET A 123 4.22 -6.80 3.51
CA MET A 123 2.85 -6.63 3.99
C MET A 123 2.72 -7.20 5.39
N ARG A 124 2.18 -6.39 6.31
CA ARG A 124 1.85 -6.83 7.66
C ARG A 124 0.36 -7.17 7.72
N MET A 125 0.06 -8.38 8.12
CA MET A 125 -1.32 -8.86 8.29
C MET A 125 -1.63 -9.03 9.78
N PRO A 126 -2.47 -8.16 10.35
CA PRO A 126 -2.94 -8.35 11.72
C PRO A 126 -4.08 -9.39 11.75
N PHE A 127 -4.05 -10.23 12.78
CA PHE A 127 -5.12 -11.16 13.12
C PHE A 127 -5.72 -10.75 14.44
N ARG A 128 -6.89 -10.15 14.38
CA ARG A 128 -7.60 -9.64 15.55
C ARG A 128 -9.00 -10.23 15.64
N LEU A 129 -9.44 -10.45 16.87
CA LEU A 129 -10.80 -10.87 17.19
C LEU A 129 -11.60 -9.64 17.63
N GLU A 130 -12.84 -9.57 17.24
CA GLU A 130 -13.77 -8.53 17.67
C GLU A 130 -14.44 -8.92 19.01
#